data_b2624f4a12436ea6e291e492c167c707
#
_entry.id   b2624f4a12436ea6e291e492c167c707
#
_cell.length_a   1.000
_cell.length_b   1.000
_cell.length_c   1.000
_cell.angle_alpha   90.00
_cell.angle_beta   90.00
_cell.angle_gamma   90.00
#
_symmetry.space_group_name_H-M   'P 1'
#
loop_
_entity.id
_entity.type
_entity.pdbx_description
1 polymer ?
#
loop_
_entity_poly.entity_id
_entity_poly.type
_entity_poly.pdbx_seq_one_letter_code
_entity_poly.pdbx_strand_id
1 'polypeptide(L)'
;MPMPKLLCLHGRRSNAEVTEMQCQGVLELDKVAALHYLDAPFESTAFDKDIGGGRSWVIKDEPPEAKQETLRQSLIHIVRKIASDGPFDGVYGFSQGAAIASLLCEPAVHGALGLTAPPFRFILLVCGADYDKAFGAGVAQEFMGACAAQEDAARQLQEVQHPPAAASRSSLLQLPSLHLMGEKDDILASSQELTQRYAQPQLLFHKSGHAVPAMELCTGEGVQLTNRLRSFIQKPGYA
;
A
#
# COMPACT_ATOMS: atom_id res chain seq x y z
N MET A 1 9.01 -1.99 -24.77
CA MET A 1 8.30 -1.03 -23.91
C MET A 1 9.22 -0.71 -22.72
N PRO A 2 9.22 0.51 -22.19
CA PRO A 2 9.99 0.79 -20.98
C PRO A 2 9.51 -0.11 -19.83
N MET A 3 10.38 -0.41 -18.88
CA MET A 3 10.01 -1.16 -17.68
C MET A 3 9.06 -0.30 -16.83
N PRO A 4 7.97 -0.88 -16.29
CA PRO A 4 7.08 -0.14 -15.41
C PRO A 4 7.80 0.27 -14.12
N LYS A 5 7.46 1.45 -13.57
CA LYS A 5 8.01 1.96 -12.31
C LYS A 5 7.12 1.53 -11.15
N LEU A 6 7.69 0.87 -10.17
CA LEU A 6 6.99 0.46 -8.94
C LEU A 6 7.48 1.25 -7.74
N LEU A 7 6.55 1.83 -6.98
CA LEU A 7 6.82 2.32 -5.64
C LEU A 7 6.70 1.16 -4.65
N CYS A 8 7.72 0.92 -3.83
CA CYS A 8 7.79 -0.21 -2.90
C CYS A 8 7.70 0.27 -1.45
N LEU A 9 6.66 -0.21 -0.73
CA LEU A 9 6.34 0.17 0.64
C LEU A 9 6.52 -1.02 1.59
N HIS A 10 7.41 -0.85 2.57
CA HIS A 10 7.78 -1.89 3.53
C HIS A 10 6.70 -2.17 4.60
N GLY A 11 6.83 -3.27 5.31
CA GLY A 11 5.99 -3.63 6.44
C GLY A 11 6.31 -2.82 7.71
N ARG A 12 5.44 -2.96 8.73
CA ARG A 12 5.66 -2.31 10.04
C ARG A 12 6.99 -2.77 10.66
N ARG A 13 7.75 -1.85 11.27
CA ARG A 13 9.03 -2.10 11.95
C ARG A 13 10.12 -2.64 11.02
N SER A 14 9.99 -2.38 9.72
CA SER A 14 10.91 -2.72 8.66
C SER A 14 11.48 -1.43 8.03
N ASN A 15 12.12 -1.52 6.87
CA ASN A 15 12.67 -0.38 6.16
C ASN A 15 12.78 -0.64 4.64
N ALA A 16 13.24 0.36 3.89
CA ALA A 16 13.42 0.28 2.45
C ALA A 16 14.44 -0.78 2.04
N GLU A 17 15.55 -0.94 2.78
CA GLU A 17 16.60 -1.91 2.51
C GLU A 17 16.09 -3.36 2.59
N VAL A 18 15.31 -3.68 3.62
CA VAL A 18 14.65 -4.99 3.74
C VAL A 18 13.71 -5.24 2.56
N THR A 19 12.94 -4.23 2.15
CA THR A 19 12.04 -4.36 1.01
C THR A 19 12.81 -4.55 -0.29
N GLU A 20 13.95 -3.89 -0.45
CA GLU A 20 14.85 -4.08 -1.58
C GLU A 20 15.33 -5.54 -1.65
N MET A 21 15.83 -6.09 -0.55
CA MET A 21 16.23 -7.50 -0.49
C MET A 21 15.08 -8.45 -0.83
N GLN A 22 13.86 -8.17 -0.37
CA GLN A 22 12.68 -8.96 -0.68
C GLN A 22 12.28 -8.88 -2.16
N CYS A 23 12.23 -7.68 -2.71
CA CYS A 23 11.80 -7.46 -4.09
C CYS A 23 12.83 -7.95 -5.12
N GLN A 24 14.12 -7.71 -4.89
CA GLN A 24 15.20 -8.12 -5.80
C GLN A 24 15.64 -9.56 -5.52
N GLY A 25 16.03 -9.85 -4.28
CA GLY A 25 16.63 -11.15 -3.95
C GLY A 25 15.63 -12.31 -3.91
N VAL A 26 14.37 -12.05 -3.57
CA VAL A 26 13.34 -13.08 -3.39
C VAL A 26 12.37 -13.13 -4.56
N LEU A 27 11.71 -12.02 -4.84
CA LEU A 27 10.66 -11.94 -5.85
C LEU A 27 11.20 -11.65 -7.27
N GLU A 28 12.46 -11.25 -7.37
CA GLU A 28 13.14 -10.88 -8.63
C GLU A 28 12.35 -9.85 -9.47
N LEU A 29 11.67 -8.91 -8.80
CA LEU A 29 10.84 -7.91 -9.46
C LEU A 29 11.66 -6.89 -10.25
N ASP A 30 12.93 -6.68 -9.89
CA ASP A 30 13.90 -5.85 -10.61
C ASP A 30 14.14 -6.31 -12.06
N LYS A 31 13.85 -7.60 -12.35
CA LYS A 31 13.93 -8.12 -13.73
C LYS A 31 12.78 -7.65 -14.63
N VAL A 32 11.70 -7.10 -14.06
CA VAL A 32 10.47 -6.75 -14.80
C VAL A 32 9.93 -5.36 -14.52
N ALA A 33 10.50 -4.65 -13.53
CA ALA A 33 10.09 -3.31 -13.13
C ALA A 33 11.29 -2.49 -12.62
N ALA A 34 11.23 -1.18 -12.77
CA ALA A 34 12.12 -0.25 -12.09
C ALA A 34 11.58 0.02 -10.68
N LEU A 35 12.32 -0.40 -9.66
CA LEU A 35 11.87 -0.39 -8.26
C LEU A 35 12.36 0.86 -7.53
N HIS A 36 11.46 1.52 -6.81
CA HIS A 36 11.73 2.70 -6.01
C HIS A 36 11.25 2.46 -4.58
N TYR A 37 12.17 2.41 -3.65
CA TYR A 37 11.88 2.11 -2.25
C TYR A 37 11.66 3.40 -1.46
N LEU A 38 10.73 3.35 -0.51
CA LEU A 38 10.42 4.48 0.36
C LEU A 38 10.39 4.02 1.82
N ASP A 39 11.16 4.69 2.65
CA ASP A 39 11.05 4.55 4.10
C ASP A 39 9.81 5.25 4.64
N ALA A 40 9.13 4.58 5.56
CA ALA A 40 8.07 5.21 6.35
C ALA A 40 8.64 6.35 7.22
N PRO A 41 7.86 7.40 7.50
CA PRO A 41 8.39 8.59 8.18
C PRO A 41 8.72 8.37 9.67
N PHE A 42 8.12 7.35 10.33
CA PHE A 42 8.25 7.19 11.77
C PHE A 42 9.25 6.11 12.14
N GLU A 43 10.21 6.45 12.99
CA GLU A 43 11.12 5.48 13.59
C GLU A 43 10.36 4.55 14.54
N SER A 44 10.75 3.31 14.56
CA SER A 44 10.22 2.27 15.43
C SER A 44 11.29 1.23 15.73
N THR A 45 11.12 0.49 16.83
CA THR A 45 11.99 -0.67 17.08
C THR A 45 11.88 -1.64 15.92
N ALA A 46 12.99 -2.03 15.31
CA ALA A 46 13.04 -3.00 14.24
C ALA A 46 12.37 -4.33 14.65
N PHE A 47 11.78 -5.05 13.70
CA PHE A 47 11.22 -6.38 13.96
C PHE A 47 12.33 -7.41 14.18
N ASP A 48 13.50 -7.16 13.58
CA ASP A 48 14.72 -7.93 13.75
C ASP A 48 15.87 -6.96 14.07
N LYS A 49 16.70 -7.33 15.05
CA LYS A 49 17.86 -6.53 15.48
C LYS A 49 18.94 -6.36 14.41
N ASP A 50 18.98 -7.28 13.43
CA ASP A 50 20.02 -7.34 12.41
C ASP A 50 19.68 -6.51 11.14
N ILE A 51 18.50 -5.87 11.09
CA ILE A 51 18.05 -5.09 9.92
C ILE A 51 18.29 -3.58 10.03
N GLY A 52 19.12 -3.10 10.90
CA GLY A 52 19.29 -1.65 11.11
C GLY A 52 18.06 -1.01 11.79
N GLY A 53 17.75 0.23 11.50
CA GLY A 53 16.61 0.93 12.09
C GLY A 53 15.27 0.47 11.54
N GLY A 54 14.28 0.19 12.40
CA GLY A 54 12.91 -0.09 11.99
C GLY A 54 12.12 1.20 11.77
N ARG A 55 11.18 1.16 10.81
CA ARG A 55 10.25 2.24 10.52
C ARG A 55 8.81 1.74 10.41
N SER A 56 7.86 2.61 10.63
CA SER A 56 6.42 2.28 10.55
C SER A 56 5.65 3.41 9.90
N TRP A 57 4.62 3.05 9.14
CA TRP A 57 3.68 4.01 8.54
C TRP A 57 2.71 4.56 9.58
N VAL A 58 2.27 3.70 10.50
CA VAL A 58 1.41 4.08 11.62
C VAL A 58 1.96 3.45 12.90
N ILE A 59 2.05 4.22 13.96
CA ILE A 59 2.50 3.76 15.27
C ILE A 59 1.29 3.16 16.00
N LYS A 60 1.29 1.84 16.22
CA LYS A 60 0.12 1.11 16.75
C LYS A 60 -0.21 1.39 18.21
N ASP A 61 0.82 1.72 19.01
CA ASP A 61 0.66 1.82 20.47
C ASP A 61 0.31 3.24 20.94
N GLU A 62 -0.02 4.12 19.99
CA GLU A 62 -0.46 5.48 20.26
C GLU A 62 -1.99 5.57 20.46
N PRO A 63 -2.49 6.63 21.12
CA PRO A 63 -3.92 6.95 21.16
C PRO A 63 -4.54 7.11 19.75
N PRO A 64 -5.87 6.92 19.60
CA PRO A 64 -6.53 6.95 18.28
C PRO A 64 -6.22 8.22 17.47
N GLU A 65 -6.24 9.39 18.09
CA GLU A 65 -5.97 10.67 17.44
C GLU A 65 -4.53 10.76 16.92
N ALA A 66 -3.55 10.27 17.69
CA ALA A 66 -2.16 10.21 17.25
C ALA A 66 -1.94 9.19 16.14
N LYS A 67 -2.67 8.06 16.16
CA LYS A 67 -2.65 7.10 15.03
C LYS A 67 -3.15 7.73 13.74
N GLN A 68 -4.24 8.47 13.79
CA GLN A 68 -4.79 9.17 12.63
C GLN A 68 -3.80 10.20 12.08
N GLU A 69 -3.13 10.96 12.97
CA GLU A 69 -2.13 11.93 12.54
C GLU A 69 -0.90 11.26 11.91
N THR A 70 -0.40 10.14 12.47
CA THR A 70 0.70 9.38 11.85
C THR A 70 0.29 8.80 10.50
N LEU A 71 -0.94 8.32 10.35
CA LEU A 71 -1.49 7.86 9.08
C LEU A 71 -1.54 9.00 8.05
N ARG A 72 -2.06 10.17 8.44
CA ARG A 72 -2.14 11.36 7.57
C ARG A 72 -0.76 11.80 7.08
N GLN A 73 0.21 11.87 7.97
CA GLN A 73 1.59 12.24 7.61
C GLN A 73 2.23 11.21 6.67
N SER A 74 1.96 9.93 6.87
CA SER A 74 2.44 8.87 5.98
C SER A 74 1.83 8.94 4.59
N LEU A 75 0.53 9.19 4.47
CA LEU A 75 -0.12 9.37 3.18
C LEU A 75 0.45 10.58 2.43
N ILE A 76 0.62 11.72 3.12
CA ILE A 76 1.26 12.92 2.57
C ILE A 76 2.71 12.63 2.14
N HIS A 77 3.47 11.87 2.93
CA HIS A 77 4.83 11.47 2.61
C HIS A 77 4.90 10.65 1.32
N ILE A 78 3.98 9.70 1.14
CA ILE A 78 3.86 8.91 -0.10
C ILE A 78 3.49 9.80 -1.29
N VAL A 79 2.52 10.70 -1.13
CA VAL A 79 2.11 11.64 -2.20
C VAL A 79 3.26 12.55 -2.62
N ARG A 80 4.07 13.05 -1.68
CA ARG A 80 5.27 13.81 -1.99
C ARG A 80 6.28 13.00 -2.80
N LYS A 81 6.49 11.73 -2.46
CA LYS A 81 7.34 10.83 -3.25
C LYS A 81 6.80 10.62 -4.66
N ILE A 82 5.48 10.46 -4.80
CA ILE A 82 4.84 10.36 -6.12
C ILE A 82 5.04 11.64 -6.93
N ALA A 83 4.91 12.80 -6.31
CA ALA A 83 5.10 14.10 -6.97
C ALA A 83 6.56 14.37 -7.40
N SER A 84 7.55 13.93 -6.59
CA SER A 84 8.96 14.18 -6.89
C SER A 84 9.54 13.19 -7.90
N ASP A 85 9.21 11.92 -7.79
CA ASP A 85 9.88 10.83 -8.51
C ASP A 85 8.96 10.10 -9.50
N GLY A 86 7.64 10.36 -9.44
CA GLY A 86 6.64 9.73 -10.32
C GLY A 86 6.66 10.25 -11.75
N PRO A 87 5.72 9.85 -12.57
CA PRO A 87 4.65 8.92 -12.22
C PRO A 87 5.16 7.51 -11.94
N PHE A 88 4.46 6.78 -11.06
CA PHE A 88 4.64 5.34 -10.86
C PHE A 88 3.51 4.59 -11.57
N ASP A 89 3.84 3.48 -12.25
CA ASP A 89 2.83 2.65 -12.91
C ASP A 89 2.10 1.78 -11.89
N GLY A 90 2.81 1.31 -10.86
CA GLY A 90 2.24 0.48 -9.83
C GLY A 90 2.83 0.72 -8.44
N VAL A 91 2.23 0.06 -7.45
CA VAL A 91 2.74 0.02 -6.09
C VAL A 91 2.85 -1.42 -5.60
N TYR A 92 3.97 -1.74 -4.96
CA TYR A 92 4.18 -2.92 -4.14
C TYR A 92 4.01 -2.53 -2.67
N GLY A 93 3.31 -3.34 -1.90
CA GLY A 93 3.23 -3.17 -0.45
C GLY A 93 3.30 -4.50 0.29
N PHE A 94 4.05 -4.53 1.40
CA PHE A 94 4.08 -5.66 2.31
C PHE A 94 3.42 -5.28 3.64
N SER A 95 2.51 -6.11 4.16
CA SER A 95 1.92 -5.96 5.49
C SER A 95 1.29 -4.57 5.69
N GLN A 96 1.81 -3.73 6.59
CA GLN A 96 1.35 -2.36 6.82
C GLN A 96 1.52 -1.48 5.56
N GLY A 97 2.58 -1.69 4.76
CA GLY A 97 2.77 -1.03 3.48
C GLY A 97 1.71 -1.41 2.46
N ALA A 98 1.20 -2.65 2.49
CA ALA A 98 0.09 -3.08 1.65
C ALA A 98 -1.24 -2.40 2.06
N ALA A 99 -1.50 -2.29 3.36
CA ALA A 99 -2.69 -1.64 3.87
C ALA A 99 -2.74 -0.15 3.50
N ILE A 100 -1.62 0.58 3.67
CA ILE A 100 -1.56 2.01 3.33
C ILE A 100 -1.60 2.26 1.81
N ALA A 101 -0.97 1.39 1.01
CA ALA A 101 -1.06 1.45 -0.45
C ALA A 101 -2.50 1.28 -0.94
N SER A 102 -3.24 0.32 -0.35
CA SER A 102 -4.64 0.09 -0.68
C SER A 102 -5.52 1.26 -0.25
N LEU A 103 -5.33 1.79 0.96
CA LEU A 103 -6.06 2.97 1.45
C LEU A 103 -5.85 4.20 0.56
N LEU A 104 -4.63 4.43 0.08
CA LEU A 104 -4.33 5.54 -0.84
C LEU A 104 -5.08 5.43 -2.19
N CYS A 105 -5.46 4.23 -2.60
CA CYS A 105 -6.25 4.01 -3.82
C CYS A 105 -7.76 4.24 -3.63
N GLU A 106 -8.25 4.42 -2.40
CA GLU A 106 -9.65 4.79 -2.16
C GLU A 106 -9.96 6.17 -2.75
N PRO A 107 -11.01 6.31 -3.59
CA PRO A 107 -11.34 7.58 -4.23
C PRO A 107 -11.46 8.74 -3.26
N ALA A 108 -12.03 8.47 -2.10
CA ALA A 108 -12.19 9.41 -1.03
C ALA A 108 -10.86 9.93 -0.46
N VAL A 109 -9.90 9.01 -0.26
CA VAL A 109 -8.59 9.33 0.34
C VAL A 109 -7.68 10.05 -0.65
N HIS A 110 -7.53 9.52 -1.87
CA HIS A 110 -6.68 10.20 -2.86
C HIS A 110 -7.25 11.54 -3.29
N GLY A 111 -8.58 11.68 -3.38
CA GLY A 111 -9.25 12.97 -3.63
C GLY A 111 -8.98 13.99 -2.53
N ALA A 112 -9.07 13.59 -1.24
CA ALA A 112 -8.76 14.46 -0.10
C ALA A 112 -7.27 14.88 -0.04
N LEU A 113 -6.39 14.13 -0.71
CA LEU A 113 -4.97 14.46 -0.88
C LEU A 113 -4.68 15.29 -2.15
N GLY A 114 -5.72 15.74 -2.87
CA GLY A 114 -5.60 16.56 -4.07
C GLY A 114 -5.23 15.78 -5.35
N LEU A 115 -5.34 14.45 -5.32
CA LEU A 115 -5.12 13.61 -6.50
C LEU A 115 -6.43 13.47 -7.28
N THR A 116 -6.40 13.74 -8.58
CA THR A 116 -7.59 13.68 -9.47
C THR A 116 -7.93 12.28 -9.96
N ALA A 117 -7.04 11.32 -9.77
CA ALA A 117 -7.18 9.91 -10.16
C ALA A 117 -6.37 9.02 -9.21
N PRO A 118 -6.63 7.69 -9.19
CA PRO A 118 -5.78 6.74 -8.48
C PRO A 118 -4.31 6.93 -8.88
N PRO A 119 -3.38 6.97 -7.91
CA PRO A 119 -1.98 7.28 -8.20
C PRO A 119 -1.23 6.15 -8.93
N PHE A 120 -1.86 5.00 -9.09
CA PHE A 120 -1.28 3.81 -9.68
C PHE A 120 -2.24 3.16 -10.68
N ARG A 121 -1.70 2.44 -11.67
CA ARG A 121 -2.46 1.66 -12.66
C ARG A 121 -2.72 0.22 -12.18
N PHE A 122 -1.92 -0.27 -11.25
CA PHE A 122 -2.07 -1.59 -10.62
C PHE A 122 -1.43 -1.63 -9.24
N ILE A 123 -1.79 -2.64 -8.44
CA ILE A 123 -1.29 -2.80 -7.09
C ILE A 123 -0.91 -4.26 -6.81
N LEU A 124 0.26 -4.48 -6.18
CA LEU A 124 0.76 -5.78 -5.75
C LEU A 124 0.86 -5.77 -4.21
N LEU A 125 0.02 -6.55 -3.57
CA LEU A 125 -0.12 -6.61 -2.11
C LEU A 125 0.34 -7.95 -1.56
N VAL A 126 1.31 -7.94 -0.67
CA VAL A 126 1.86 -9.14 -0.04
C VAL A 126 1.52 -9.14 1.44
N CYS A 127 0.79 -10.16 1.90
CA CYS A 127 0.34 -10.33 3.29
C CYS A 127 -0.30 -9.03 3.84
N GLY A 128 -1.10 -8.35 3.02
CA GLY A 128 -1.71 -7.07 3.37
C GLY A 128 -2.92 -7.25 4.26
N ALA A 129 -3.00 -6.52 5.37
CA ALA A 129 -4.22 -6.43 6.17
C ALA A 129 -5.25 -5.51 5.50
N ASP A 130 -6.55 -5.79 5.72
CA ASP A 130 -7.59 -4.81 5.46
C ASP A 130 -7.29 -3.52 6.25
N TYR A 131 -7.37 -2.36 5.59
CA TYR A 131 -6.93 -1.11 6.21
C TYR A 131 -7.84 -0.66 7.36
N ASP A 132 -9.13 -1.02 7.38
CA ASP A 132 -10.00 -0.77 8.54
C ASP A 132 -9.57 -1.60 9.75
N LYS A 133 -9.06 -2.82 9.54
CA LYS A 133 -8.45 -3.65 10.59
C LYS A 133 -7.07 -3.13 11.01
N ALA A 134 -6.30 -2.63 10.05
CA ALA A 134 -4.95 -2.13 10.30
C ALA A 134 -4.92 -0.79 11.03
N PHE A 135 -5.82 0.15 10.68
CA PHE A 135 -5.75 1.55 11.08
C PHE A 135 -6.98 2.04 11.87
N GLY A 136 -8.11 1.34 11.81
CA GLY A 136 -9.36 1.69 12.50
C GLY A 136 -10.55 1.60 11.56
N ALA A 137 -11.68 1.11 12.06
CA ALA A 137 -12.91 0.97 11.28
C ALA A 137 -13.38 2.32 10.75
N GLY A 138 -13.66 2.41 9.45
CA GLY A 138 -14.10 3.65 8.81
C GLY A 138 -12.98 4.66 8.54
N VAL A 139 -11.70 4.22 8.58
CA VAL A 139 -10.54 5.11 8.46
C VAL A 139 -10.56 5.99 7.21
N ALA A 140 -11.08 5.50 6.08
CA ALA A 140 -11.19 6.30 4.87
C ALA A 140 -12.17 7.48 5.02
N GLN A 141 -13.31 7.25 5.68
CA GLN A 141 -14.31 8.29 5.96
C GLN A 141 -13.82 9.30 7.00
N GLU A 142 -13.16 8.81 8.07
CA GLU A 142 -12.56 9.67 9.09
C GLU A 142 -11.47 10.57 8.49
N PHE A 143 -10.64 10.04 7.61
CA PHE A 143 -9.62 10.79 6.91
C PHE A 143 -10.23 11.94 6.09
N MET A 144 -11.32 11.68 5.36
CA MET A 144 -12.07 12.71 4.62
C MET A 144 -12.63 13.80 5.53
N GLY A 145 -13.26 13.41 6.64
CA GLY A 145 -13.82 14.36 7.61
C GLY A 145 -12.75 15.29 8.18
N ALA A 146 -11.57 14.76 8.50
CA ALA A 146 -10.45 15.54 8.99
C ALA A 146 -9.87 16.49 7.93
N CYS A 147 -9.78 16.08 6.66
CA CYS A 147 -9.33 16.94 5.57
C CYS A 147 -10.34 18.07 5.27
N ALA A 148 -11.64 17.75 5.23
CA ALA A 148 -12.70 18.73 5.03
C ALA A 148 -12.72 19.81 6.15
N ALA A 149 -12.56 19.39 7.40
CA ALA A 149 -12.51 20.32 8.53
C ALA A 149 -11.27 21.26 8.46
N GLN A 150 -10.14 20.81 7.94
CA GLN A 150 -8.96 21.64 7.71
C GLN A 150 -9.15 22.59 6.52
N GLU A 151 -9.82 22.17 5.47
CA GLU A 151 -10.18 23.03 4.34
C GLU A 151 -11.20 24.10 4.75
N ASP A 152 -12.20 23.76 5.57
CA ASP A 152 -13.19 24.72 6.09
C ASP A 152 -12.52 25.75 7.02
N ALA A 153 -11.56 25.34 7.84
CA ALA A 153 -10.75 26.26 8.64
C ALA A 153 -9.85 27.16 7.76
N ALA A 154 -9.33 26.64 6.64
CA ALA A 154 -8.58 27.43 5.67
C ALA A 154 -9.49 28.30 4.76
N ARG A 155 -10.72 27.83 4.44
CA ARG A 155 -11.72 28.57 3.67
C ARG A 155 -12.38 29.71 4.45
N GLN A 156 -12.50 29.60 5.76
CA GLN A 156 -12.93 30.73 6.60
C GLN A 156 -11.97 31.94 6.52
N LEU A 157 -10.77 31.72 5.95
CA LEU A 157 -9.80 32.76 5.61
C LEU A 157 -9.87 33.21 4.14
N GLN A 158 -10.61 32.49 3.25
CA GLN A 158 -10.81 32.85 1.84
C GLN A 158 -12.19 32.32 1.36
N GLU A 159 -13.18 33.23 1.32
CA GLU A 159 -14.50 32.93 0.75
C GLU A 159 -14.39 32.65 -0.76
N VAL A 160 -14.64 31.44 -1.22
CA VAL A 160 -15.29 31.12 -2.50
C VAL A 160 -15.94 29.72 -2.46
N GLN A 161 -17.19 29.67 -2.89
CA GLN A 161 -18.13 28.56 -2.85
C GLN A 161 -17.84 27.47 -3.89
N HIS A 162 -17.77 26.20 -3.47
CA HIS A 162 -18.28 25.05 -4.23
C HIS A 162 -18.73 23.93 -3.27
N PRO A 163 -19.90 23.31 -3.48
CA PRO A 163 -20.38 22.24 -2.59
C PRO A 163 -19.57 20.96 -2.75
N PRO A 164 -19.31 20.20 -1.67
CA PRO A 164 -18.65 18.92 -1.75
C PRO A 164 -19.55 17.91 -2.47
N ALA A 165 -18.96 17.15 -3.40
CA ALA A 165 -19.65 16.03 -4.04
C ALA A 165 -20.02 14.98 -2.97
N ALA A 166 -21.30 14.57 -2.98
CA ALA A 166 -21.83 13.60 -2.04
C ALA A 166 -21.01 12.29 -2.08
N ALA A 167 -20.53 11.85 -0.92
CA ALA A 167 -19.84 10.60 -0.74
C ALA A 167 -20.75 9.42 -1.15
N SER A 168 -20.51 8.87 -2.33
CA SER A 168 -21.13 7.63 -2.80
C SER A 168 -20.62 6.47 -1.94
N ARG A 169 -21.55 5.55 -1.56
CA ARG A 169 -21.23 4.28 -0.93
C ARG A 169 -20.07 3.61 -1.67
N SER A 170 -19.09 3.11 -0.92
CA SER A 170 -17.90 2.39 -1.36
C SER A 170 -18.19 1.48 -2.57
N SER A 171 -17.91 1.97 -3.76
CA SER A 171 -17.81 1.13 -4.95
C SER A 171 -16.48 0.38 -4.88
N LEU A 172 -16.47 -0.91 -5.30
CA LEU A 172 -15.25 -1.70 -5.36
C LEU A 172 -14.17 -0.97 -6.17
N LEU A 173 -12.94 -1.05 -5.71
CA LEU A 173 -11.79 -0.48 -6.41
C LEU A 173 -11.63 -1.18 -7.77
N GLN A 174 -11.70 -0.42 -8.84
CA GLN A 174 -11.56 -0.94 -10.21
C GLN A 174 -10.08 -1.14 -10.61
N LEU A 175 -9.18 -0.82 -9.70
CA LEU A 175 -7.76 -0.97 -9.89
C LEU A 175 -7.37 -2.45 -9.98
N PRO A 176 -6.67 -2.90 -11.04
CA PRO A 176 -6.10 -4.23 -11.10
C PRO A 176 -5.21 -4.53 -9.90
N SER A 177 -5.51 -5.62 -9.19
CA SER A 177 -4.80 -5.99 -7.97
C SER A 177 -4.34 -7.45 -7.98
N LEU A 178 -3.17 -7.70 -7.41
CA LEU A 178 -2.68 -9.04 -7.13
C LEU A 178 -2.35 -9.13 -5.64
N HIS A 179 -2.91 -10.13 -4.98
CA HIS A 179 -2.75 -10.38 -3.56
C HIS A 179 -2.01 -11.70 -3.35
N LEU A 180 -0.81 -11.61 -2.80
CA LEU A 180 0.00 -12.76 -2.39
C LEU A 180 -0.14 -12.96 -0.89
N MET A 181 -0.70 -14.09 -0.47
CA MET A 181 -1.08 -14.36 0.93
C MET A 181 -0.43 -15.64 1.43
N GLY A 182 -0.01 -15.64 2.70
CA GLY A 182 0.49 -16.83 3.38
C GLY A 182 -0.64 -17.70 3.91
N GLU A 183 -0.65 -19.00 3.59
CA GLU A 183 -1.66 -19.95 4.09
C GLU A 183 -1.63 -20.11 5.63
N LYS A 184 -0.46 -19.87 6.25
CA LYS A 184 -0.23 -19.94 7.70
C LYS A 184 -0.07 -18.56 8.33
N ASP A 185 -0.49 -17.50 7.63
CA ASP A 185 -0.42 -16.13 8.13
C ASP A 185 -1.50 -15.89 9.19
N ASP A 186 -1.11 -15.40 10.36
CA ASP A 186 -2.03 -15.06 11.45
C ASP A 186 -3.08 -14.01 11.06
N ILE A 187 -2.76 -13.19 10.04
CA ILE A 187 -3.68 -12.18 9.50
C ILE A 187 -4.33 -12.59 8.17
N LEU A 188 -4.26 -13.87 7.78
CA LEU A 188 -4.85 -14.34 6.52
C LEU A 188 -6.31 -13.91 6.33
N ALA A 189 -7.13 -14.00 7.37
CA ALA A 189 -8.52 -13.57 7.32
C ALA A 189 -8.65 -12.08 6.94
N SER A 190 -7.81 -11.23 7.52
CA SER A 190 -7.77 -9.80 7.18
C SER A 190 -7.24 -9.55 5.78
N SER A 191 -6.29 -10.35 5.31
CA SER A 191 -5.80 -10.29 3.92
C SER A 191 -6.89 -10.67 2.92
N GLN A 192 -7.73 -11.65 3.25
CA GLN A 192 -8.89 -12.03 2.45
C GLN A 192 -9.98 -10.96 2.44
N GLU A 193 -10.23 -10.29 3.58
CA GLU A 193 -11.14 -9.13 3.64
C GLU A 193 -10.64 -8.00 2.73
N LEU A 194 -9.33 -7.73 2.71
CA LEU A 194 -8.75 -6.72 1.82
C LEU A 194 -9.04 -7.02 0.34
N THR A 195 -9.06 -8.30 -0.08
CA THR A 195 -9.37 -8.65 -1.48
C THR A 195 -10.78 -8.24 -1.89
N GLN A 196 -11.73 -8.21 -0.94
CA GLN A 196 -13.13 -7.84 -1.19
C GLN A 196 -13.31 -6.34 -1.50
N ARG A 197 -12.29 -5.52 -1.29
CA ARG A 197 -12.26 -4.11 -1.69
C ARG A 197 -12.08 -3.92 -3.20
N TYR A 198 -11.64 -4.96 -3.92
CA TYR A 198 -11.31 -4.90 -5.33
C TYR A 198 -12.34 -5.63 -6.20
N ALA A 199 -12.64 -5.08 -7.38
CA ALA A 199 -13.63 -5.68 -8.28
C ALA A 199 -13.15 -7.00 -8.91
N GLN A 200 -11.87 -7.11 -9.22
CA GLN A 200 -11.29 -8.27 -9.89
C GLN A 200 -9.89 -8.60 -9.32
N PRO A 201 -9.79 -8.99 -8.03
CA PRO A 201 -8.50 -9.32 -7.44
C PRO A 201 -7.95 -10.64 -7.99
N GLN A 202 -6.65 -10.66 -8.30
CA GLN A 202 -5.92 -11.90 -8.53
C GLN A 202 -5.34 -12.40 -7.21
N LEU A 203 -5.56 -13.68 -6.91
CA LEU A 203 -5.15 -14.28 -5.64
C LEU A 203 -4.03 -15.28 -5.86
N LEU A 204 -2.98 -15.19 -5.06
CA LEU A 204 -1.88 -16.14 -4.98
C LEU A 204 -1.66 -16.51 -3.52
N PHE A 205 -1.29 -17.77 -3.30
CA PHE A 205 -1.02 -18.28 -1.97
C PHE A 205 0.38 -18.89 -1.92
N HIS A 206 1.01 -18.79 -0.76
CA HIS A 206 2.23 -19.49 -0.40
C HIS A 206 2.08 -20.21 0.94
N LYS A 207 2.88 -21.25 1.19
CA LYS A 207 2.71 -22.12 2.35
C LYS A 207 3.29 -21.57 3.67
N SER A 208 3.98 -20.43 3.61
CA SER A 208 4.57 -19.77 4.77
C SER A 208 3.52 -18.95 5.54
N GLY A 209 3.95 -18.36 6.67
CA GLY A 209 3.18 -17.41 7.48
C GLY A 209 3.27 -15.97 6.95
N HIS A 210 3.34 -15.01 7.87
CA HIS A 210 3.40 -13.56 7.57
C HIS A 210 4.78 -13.15 7.04
N ALA A 211 5.11 -13.52 5.81
CA ALA A 211 6.42 -13.27 5.21
C ALA A 211 6.37 -13.21 3.68
N VAL A 212 7.41 -12.65 3.08
CA VAL A 212 7.69 -12.88 1.65
C VAL A 212 8.32 -14.28 1.52
N PRO A 213 7.80 -15.18 0.67
CA PRO A 213 8.11 -16.61 0.71
C PRO A 213 9.46 -16.95 0.03
N ALA A 214 10.58 -16.68 0.70
CA ALA A 214 11.92 -16.86 0.16
C ALA A 214 12.24 -18.33 -0.23
N MET A 215 11.93 -19.27 0.65
CA MET A 215 12.30 -20.68 0.46
C MET A 215 11.44 -21.39 -0.59
N GLU A 216 10.19 -21.03 -0.71
CA GLU A 216 9.24 -21.67 -1.62
C GLU A 216 9.47 -21.26 -3.08
N LEU A 217 10.07 -20.08 -3.29
CA LEU A 217 10.39 -19.59 -4.64
C LEU A 217 11.52 -20.39 -5.32
N CYS A 218 12.28 -21.18 -4.55
CA CYS A 218 13.31 -22.08 -5.05
C CYS A 218 12.77 -23.44 -5.51
N THR A 219 11.48 -23.73 -5.31
CA THR A 219 10.81 -24.96 -5.76
C THR A 219 10.09 -24.73 -7.10
N GLY A 220 9.66 -25.82 -7.75
CA GLY A 220 8.89 -25.71 -9.00
C GLY A 220 7.60 -24.92 -8.86
N GLU A 221 6.95 -24.94 -7.69
CA GLU A 221 5.77 -24.10 -7.38
C GLU A 221 6.15 -22.62 -7.24
N GLY A 222 7.31 -22.32 -6.66
CA GLY A 222 7.83 -20.97 -6.54
C GLY A 222 8.15 -20.31 -7.88
N VAL A 223 8.69 -21.06 -8.83
CA VAL A 223 8.92 -20.58 -10.20
C VAL A 223 7.59 -20.18 -10.86
N GLN A 224 6.51 -20.93 -10.63
CA GLN A 224 5.19 -20.56 -11.12
C GLN A 224 4.66 -19.27 -10.45
N LEU A 225 4.88 -19.11 -9.15
CA LEU A 225 4.50 -17.91 -8.42
C LEU A 225 5.20 -16.66 -8.99
N THR A 226 6.52 -16.72 -9.13
CA THR A 226 7.32 -15.62 -9.69
C THR A 226 6.88 -15.28 -11.12
N ASN A 227 6.62 -16.29 -11.95
CA ASN A 227 6.13 -16.08 -13.32
C ASN A 227 4.75 -15.40 -13.34
N ARG A 228 3.85 -15.73 -12.41
CA ARG A 228 2.54 -15.08 -12.29
C ARG A 228 2.68 -13.63 -11.84
N LEU A 229 3.56 -13.33 -10.88
CA LEU A 229 3.87 -11.97 -10.46
C LEU A 229 4.40 -11.14 -11.65
N ARG A 230 5.36 -11.68 -12.38
CA ARG A 230 5.95 -11.02 -13.57
C ARG A 230 4.89 -10.79 -14.66
N SER A 231 4.09 -11.80 -14.97
CA SER A 231 3.01 -11.68 -15.96
C SER A 231 1.97 -10.65 -15.57
N PHE A 232 1.69 -10.50 -14.29
CA PHE A 232 0.79 -9.46 -13.80
C PHE A 232 1.38 -8.06 -14.04
N ILE A 233 2.63 -7.82 -13.64
CA ILE A 233 3.30 -6.52 -13.77
C ILE A 233 3.49 -6.11 -15.24
N GLN A 234 3.79 -7.07 -16.11
CA GLN A 234 4.04 -6.85 -17.54
C GLN A 234 2.77 -6.84 -18.41
N LYS A 235 1.59 -6.90 -17.80
CA LYS A 235 0.34 -6.92 -18.56
C LYS A 235 0.21 -5.66 -19.43
N PRO A 236 -0.12 -5.80 -20.72
CA PRO A 236 -0.33 -4.65 -21.61
C PRO A 236 -1.36 -3.68 -21.01
N GLY A 237 -1.05 -2.38 -21.04
CA GLY A 237 -1.88 -1.33 -20.44
C GLY A 237 -1.47 -0.93 -19.00
N TYR A 238 -0.49 -1.60 -18.39
CA TYR A 238 0.05 -1.21 -17.08
C TYR A 238 1.29 -0.30 -17.19
N ALA A 239 2.00 -0.34 -18.32
CA ALA A 239 3.15 0.52 -18.62
C ALA A 239 2.80 1.64 -19.60
#